data_aed1d45572ec017919663bdb6a94be2a
#
_entry.id   aed1d45572ec017919663bdb6a94be2a
#
_cell.length_a   1.000
_cell.length_b   1.000
_cell.length_c   1.000
_cell.angle_alpha   90.00
_cell.angle_beta   90.00
_cell.angle_gamma   90.00
#
_symmetry.space_group_name_H-M   'P 1'
#
loop_
_entity.id
_entity.type
_entity.pdbx_description
1 polymer ?
#
loop_
_entity_poly.entity_id
_entity_poly.type
_entity_poly.pdbx_seq_one_letter_code
_entity_poly.pdbx_strand_id
1 'polypeptide(L)'
;KLEGDDPFYEFDIESSKDGFIYNVECNAEEGFITEIEKEVGQNDPVFKNGAKFTIDQARVKVLSIHPGKVVNEEREIGMDGSLTYEFDVQTNVGYEIKIDVDAKSGEIEETSFELYEIGMEKE
;
A
#
# COMPACT_ATOMS: atom_id res chain seq x y z
N LYS A 1 7.43 -6.12 -9.10
CA LYS A 1 7.72 -5.03 -8.18
C LYS A 1 9.05 -5.23 -7.48
N LEU A 2 9.64 -4.15 -7.06
CA LEU A 2 10.85 -4.14 -6.25
C LEU A 2 10.56 -3.50 -4.90
N GLU A 3 11.09 -4.12 -3.87
CA GLU A 3 11.06 -3.60 -2.52
C GLU A 3 12.52 -3.44 -2.10
N GLY A 4 12.99 -2.20 -1.97
CA GLY A 4 14.41 -1.96 -1.89
C GLY A 4 15.08 -2.51 -3.14
N ASP A 5 15.98 -3.47 -2.96
CA ASP A 5 16.66 -4.14 -4.07
C ASP A 5 16.10 -5.53 -4.39
N ASP A 6 15.13 -6.01 -3.59
CA ASP A 6 14.61 -7.37 -3.72
C ASP A 6 13.31 -7.39 -4.52
N PRO A 7 13.20 -8.25 -5.55
CA PRO A 7 11.96 -8.40 -6.29
C PRO A 7 10.91 -9.16 -5.48
N PHE A 8 9.66 -8.75 -5.62
CA PHE A 8 8.55 -9.45 -4.99
C PHE A 8 7.31 -9.43 -5.89
N TYR A 9 6.40 -10.37 -5.61
CA TYR A 9 5.08 -10.43 -6.22
C TYR A 9 4.06 -9.95 -5.21
N GLU A 10 3.05 -9.26 -5.70
CA GLU A 10 1.94 -8.77 -4.90
C GLU A 10 0.64 -9.25 -5.52
N PHE A 11 -0.25 -9.79 -4.68
CA PHE A 11 -1.53 -10.31 -5.12
C PHE A 11 -2.65 -9.68 -4.29
N ASP A 12 -3.71 -9.25 -4.97
CA ASP A 12 -4.94 -8.86 -4.29
C ASP A 12 -5.90 -10.04 -4.36
N ILE A 13 -6.32 -10.51 -3.20
CA ILE A 13 -7.21 -11.66 -3.08
C ILE A 13 -8.49 -11.22 -2.38
N GLU A 14 -9.62 -11.34 -3.08
CA GLU A 14 -10.91 -11.09 -2.48
C GLU A 14 -11.37 -12.34 -1.73
N SER A 15 -11.63 -12.19 -0.43
CA SER A 15 -12.09 -13.29 0.39
C SER A 15 -13.61 -13.47 0.24
N SER A 16 -14.04 -14.65 -0.17
CA SER A 16 -15.47 -14.97 -0.23
C SER A 16 -16.08 -15.13 1.15
N LYS A 17 -15.27 -15.28 2.19
CA LYS A 17 -15.73 -15.49 3.56
C LYS A 17 -16.16 -14.19 4.24
N ASP A 18 -15.40 -13.12 4.07
CA ASP A 18 -15.67 -11.83 4.73
C ASP A 18 -15.85 -10.66 3.75
N GLY A 19 -15.58 -10.88 2.47
CA GLY A 19 -15.71 -9.84 1.44
C GLY A 19 -14.59 -8.83 1.39
N PHE A 20 -13.60 -8.93 2.26
CA PHE A 20 -12.46 -8.02 2.23
C PHE A 20 -11.45 -8.42 1.17
N ILE A 21 -10.70 -7.43 0.71
CA ILE A 21 -9.55 -7.65 -0.17
C ILE A 21 -8.31 -7.75 0.71
N TYR A 22 -7.53 -8.81 0.49
CA TYR A 22 -6.27 -9.01 1.18
C TYR A 22 -5.13 -8.84 0.18
N ASN A 23 -4.18 -7.99 0.53
CA ASN A 23 -2.96 -7.83 -0.24
C ASN A 23 -1.92 -8.79 0.31
N VAL A 24 -1.41 -9.66 -0.55
CA VAL A 24 -0.43 -10.69 -0.17
C VAL A 24 0.86 -10.42 -0.92
N GLU A 25 1.95 -10.26 -0.18
CA GLU A 25 3.27 -10.04 -0.74
C GLU A 25 4.12 -11.29 -0.61
N CYS A 26 4.81 -11.63 -1.67
CA CYS A 26 5.58 -12.88 -1.77
C CYS A 26 6.96 -12.59 -2.34
N ASN A 27 8.01 -13.08 -1.67
CA ASN A 27 9.36 -12.95 -2.19
C ASN A 27 9.49 -13.68 -3.52
N ALA A 28 9.93 -12.98 -4.57
CA ALA A 28 9.97 -13.53 -5.92
C ALA A 28 11.06 -14.56 -6.13
N GLU A 29 12.12 -14.52 -5.33
CA GLU A 29 13.23 -15.47 -5.46
C GLU A 29 12.97 -16.77 -4.70
N GLU A 30 12.43 -16.66 -3.48
CA GLU A 30 12.27 -17.80 -2.59
C GLU A 30 10.84 -18.30 -2.50
N GLY A 31 9.87 -17.50 -2.91
CA GLY A 31 8.48 -17.92 -3.00
C GLY A 31 7.67 -17.94 -1.72
N PHE A 32 8.22 -17.49 -0.59
CA PHE A 32 7.45 -17.45 0.64
C PHE A 32 6.71 -16.13 0.82
N ILE A 33 5.60 -16.18 1.57
CA ILE A 33 4.80 -15.00 1.88
C ILE A 33 5.51 -14.17 2.94
N THR A 34 5.71 -12.88 2.64
CA THR A 34 6.38 -11.95 3.55
C THR A 34 5.41 -11.04 4.29
N GLU A 35 4.24 -10.76 3.71
CA GLU A 35 3.29 -9.82 4.29
C GLU A 35 1.87 -10.13 3.83
N ILE A 36 0.92 -9.94 4.74
CA ILE A 36 -0.51 -10.00 4.43
C ILE A 36 -1.17 -8.82 5.09
N GLU A 37 -1.89 -8.02 4.30
CA GLU A 37 -2.62 -6.85 4.78
C GLU A 37 -4.06 -6.88 4.30
N LYS A 38 -4.98 -6.43 5.16
CA LYS A 38 -6.39 -6.34 4.82
C LYS A 38 -6.71 -4.90 4.40
N GLU A 39 -7.28 -4.72 3.22
CA GLU A 39 -7.74 -3.43 2.74
C GLU A 39 -9.06 -3.08 3.41
N VAL A 40 -9.16 -1.87 3.95
CA VAL A 40 -10.36 -1.40 4.66
C VAL A 40 -10.80 -0.03 4.15
N GLY A 41 -12.04 0.32 4.44
CA GLY A 41 -12.60 1.62 4.07
C GLY A 41 -12.30 2.71 5.10
N GLN A 42 -12.65 3.94 4.73
CA GLN A 42 -12.38 5.11 5.57
C GLN A 42 -13.10 5.10 6.91
N ASN A 43 -14.16 4.31 7.03
CA ASN A 43 -14.95 4.24 8.27
C ASN A 43 -14.66 2.99 9.09
N ASP A 44 -13.66 2.21 8.71
CA ASP A 44 -13.27 1.05 9.49
C ASP A 44 -12.89 1.50 10.90
N PRO A 45 -13.54 0.97 11.96
CA PRO A 45 -13.33 1.48 13.31
C PRO A 45 -11.92 1.24 13.84
N VAL A 46 -11.28 0.15 13.49
CA VAL A 46 -9.92 -0.14 13.92
C VAL A 46 -8.95 0.86 13.34
N PHE A 47 -9.06 1.09 12.03
CA PHE A 47 -8.20 2.04 11.34
C PHE A 47 -8.47 3.47 11.82
N LYS A 48 -9.74 3.85 11.85
CA LYS A 48 -10.14 5.21 12.23
C LYS A 48 -9.68 5.58 13.64
N ASN A 49 -9.79 4.64 14.58
CA ASN A 49 -9.42 4.90 15.97
C ASN A 49 -7.92 4.83 16.20
N GLY A 50 -7.20 4.07 15.40
CA GLY A 50 -5.76 3.87 15.59
C GLY A 50 -4.88 4.85 14.83
N ALA A 51 -5.35 5.39 13.72
CA ALA A 51 -4.56 6.32 12.91
C ALA A 51 -4.43 7.66 13.62
N LYS A 52 -3.22 8.21 13.61
CA LYS A 52 -2.93 9.54 14.19
C LYS A 52 -2.72 10.59 13.11
N PHE A 53 -2.51 10.18 11.89
CA PHE A 53 -2.38 11.05 10.72
C PHE A 53 -3.50 10.75 9.77
N THR A 54 -4.01 11.80 9.11
CA THR A 54 -5.05 11.62 8.09
C THR A 54 -4.43 11.20 6.77
N ILE A 55 -5.26 10.63 5.89
CA ILE A 55 -4.79 10.29 4.54
C ILE A 55 -4.35 11.53 3.78
N ASP A 56 -4.99 12.67 4.02
CA ASP A 56 -4.60 13.94 3.39
C ASP A 56 -3.21 14.39 3.83
N GLN A 57 -2.91 14.28 5.11
CA GLN A 57 -1.57 14.60 5.63
C GLN A 57 -0.51 13.67 5.02
N ALA A 58 -0.82 12.38 4.93
CA ALA A 58 0.09 11.41 4.33
C ALA A 58 0.30 11.70 2.85
N ARG A 59 -0.77 12.04 2.12
CA ARG A 59 -0.68 12.36 0.69
C ARG A 59 0.21 13.57 0.43
N VAL A 60 0.05 14.62 1.23
CA VAL A 60 0.88 15.82 1.10
C VAL A 60 2.36 15.48 1.26
N LYS A 61 2.67 14.67 2.25
CA LYS A 61 4.06 14.24 2.50
C LYS A 61 4.61 13.43 1.32
N VAL A 62 3.83 12.47 0.83
CA VAL A 62 4.22 11.64 -0.31
C VAL A 62 4.51 12.50 -1.55
N LEU A 63 3.61 13.41 -1.88
CA LEU A 63 3.75 14.24 -3.08
C LEU A 63 4.86 15.29 -2.94
N SER A 64 5.23 15.66 -1.73
CA SER A 64 6.36 16.58 -1.52
C SER A 64 7.70 15.92 -1.85
N ILE A 65 7.78 14.59 -1.69
CA ILE A 65 8.99 13.82 -1.96
C ILE A 65 8.99 13.25 -3.38
N HIS A 66 7.81 12.79 -3.82
CA HIS A 66 7.63 12.17 -5.13
C HIS A 66 6.53 12.90 -5.91
N PRO A 67 6.85 14.03 -6.55
CA PRO A 67 5.84 14.79 -7.30
C PRO A 67 5.22 13.98 -8.43
N GLY A 68 3.91 14.07 -8.54
CA GLY A 68 3.17 13.34 -9.57
C GLY A 68 1.69 13.34 -9.28
N LYS A 69 1.00 12.34 -9.82
CA LYS A 69 -0.43 12.16 -9.67
C LYS A 69 -0.71 10.88 -8.88
N VAL A 70 -1.49 11.01 -7.80
CA VAL A 70 -1.97 9.84 -7.07
C VAL A 70 -3.06 9.17 -7.90
N VAL A 71 -2.85 7.92 -8.26
CA VAL A 71 -3.80 7.16 -9.08
C VAL A 71 -4.57 6.12 -8.27
N ASN A 72 -4.10 5.80 -7.06
CA ASN A 72 -4.82 4.91 -6.15
C ASN A 72 -4.41 5.20 -4.71
N GLU A 73 -5.37 5.08 -3.78
CA GLU A 73 -5.13 5.24 -2.34
C GLU A 73 -5.87 4.14 -1.60
N GLU A 74 -5.19 3.51 -0.67
CA GLU A 74 -5.78 2.44 0.13
C GLU A 74 -5.42 2.60 1.60
N ARG A 75 -6.27 2.06 2.46
CA ARG A 75 -6.03 1.88 3.89
C ARG A 75 -5.90 0.41 4.15
N GLU A 76 -4.83 0.02 4.82
CA GLU A 76 -4.55 -1.39 5.06
C GLU A 76 -4.23 -1.66 6.52
N ILE A 77 -4.70 -2.81 7.02
CA ILE A 77 -4.40 -3.30 8.36
C ILE A 77 -3.56 -4.55 8.21
N GLY A 78 -2.34 -4.51 8.73
CA GLY A 78 -1.45 -5.66 8.72
C GLY A 78 -1.86 -6.73 9.73
N MET A 79 -1.35 -7.93 9.56
CA MET A 79 -1.60 -9.04 10.49
C MET A 79 -1.04 -8.75 11.89
N ASP A 80 -0.05 -7.88 11.97
CA ASP A 80 0.56 -7.43 13.23
C ASP A 80 -0.17 -6.23 13.86
N GLY A 81 -1.26 -5.79 13.24
CA GLY A 81 -2.03 -4.63 13.70
C GLY A 81 -1.52 -3.29 13.20
N SER A 82 -0.54 -3.28 12.33
CA SER A 82 -0.05 -2.03 11.72
C SER A 82 -1.12 -1.40 10.86
N LEU A 83 -1.13 -0.06 10.80
CA LEU A 83 -2.07 0.71 9.99
C LEU A 83 -1.29 1.48 8.94
N THR A 84 -1.61 1.25 7.68
CA THR A 84 -0.85 1.78 6.55
C THR A 84 -1.76 2.51 5.56
N TYR A 85 -1.32 3.68 5.10
CA TYR A 85 -1.84 4.30 3.90
C TYR A 85 -0.95 3.91 2.74
N GLU A 86 -1.53 3.34 1.70
CA GLU A 86 -0.81 2.97 0.50
C GLU A 86 -1.22 3.91 -0.64
N PHE A 87 -0.22 4.46 -1.32
CA PHE A 87 -0.43 5.35 -2.46
C PHE A 87 0.28 4.82 -3.68
N ASP A 88 -0.44 4.77 -4.80
CA ASP A 88 0.18 4.55 -6.09
C ASP A 88 0.30 5.90 -6.77
N VAL A 89 1.51 6.28 -7.13
CA VAL A 89 1.81 7.59 -7.72
C VAL A 89 2.41 7.43 -9.10
N GLN A 90 1.77 8.04 -10.08
CA GLN A 90 2.35 8.21 -11.41
C GLN A 90 3.25 9.43 -11.34
N THR A 91 4.56 9.23 -11.33
CA THR A 91 5.51 10.32 -11.17
C THR A 91 5.58 11.20 -12.41
N ASN A 92 6.05 12.44 -12.23
CA ASN A 92 6.21 13.38 -13.34
C ASN A 92 7.27 12.94 -14.35
N VAL A 93 8.13 11.99 -13.97
CA VAL A 93 9.15 11.43 -14.87
C VAL A 93 8.71 10.16 -15.60
N GLY A 94 7.48 9.70 -15.38
CA GLY A 94 6.84 8.70 -16.23
C GLY A 94 6.76 7.28 -15.71
N TYR A 95 7.21 6.99 -14.52
CA TYR A 95 7.03 5.66 -13.93
C TYR A 95 6.11 5.71 -12.71
N GLU A 96 5.53 4.57 -12.38
CA GLU A 96 4.65 4.43 -11.23
C GLU A 96 5.40 3.87 -10.04
N ILE A 97 5.15 4.45 -8.87
CA ILE A 97 5.70 3.97 -7.62
C ILE A 97 4.58 3.74 -6.62
N LYS A 98 4.82 2.81 -5.71
CA LYS A 98 3.94 2.51 -4.60
C LYS A 98 4.63 2.95 -3.32
N ILE A 99 3.92 3.72 -2.49
CA ILE A 99 4.48 4.28 -1.28
C ILE A 99 3.59 3.94 -0.10
N ASP A 100 4.18 3.35 0.93
CA ASP A 100 3.50 3.01 2.17
C ASP A 100 3.87 4.01 3.25
N VAL A 101 2.85 4.56 3.91
CA VAL A 101 3.02 5.51 5.01
C VAL A 101 2.38 4.91 6.26
N ASP A 102 3.13 4.87 7.36
CA ASP A 102 2.60 4.45 8.65
C ASP A 102 1.56 5.47 9.12
N ALA A 103 0.32 5.04 9.33
CA ALA A 103 -0.76 5.92 9.74
C ALA A 103 -0.64 6.39 11.19
N LYS A 104 0.19 5.75 11.99
CA LYS A 104 0.42 6.12 13.39
C LYS A 104 1.58 7.09 13.56
N SER A 105 2.66 6.91 12.82
CA SER A 105 3.85 7.76 12.92
C SER A 105 3.92 8.85 11.85
N GLY A 106 3.24 8.64 10.72
CA GLY A 106 3.32 9.52 9.57
C GLY A 106 4.58 9.34 8.73
N GLU A 107 5.39 8.34 9.03
CA GLU A 107 6.62 8.10 8.31
C GLU A 107 6.42 7.23 7.09
N ILE A 108 7.18 7.49 6.04
CA ILE A 108 7.22 6.63 4.85
C ILE A 108 8.01 5.40 5.22
N GLU A 109 7.37 4.23 5.13
CA GLU A 109 7.98 2.97 5.49
C GLU A 109 8.62 2.27 4.32
N GLU A 110 8.02 2.43 3.14
CA GLU A 110 8.44 1.68 1.96
C GLU A 110 8.11 2.44 0.70
N THR A 111 9.01 2.36 -0.27
CA THR A 111 8.80 2.88 -1.61
C THR A 111 9.23 1.79 -2.60
N SER A 112 8.32 1.38 -3.47
CA SER A 112 8.60 0.32 -4.45
C SER A 112 8.30 0.80 -5.85
N PHE A 113 9.08 0.28 -6.82
CA PHE A 113 8.81 0.51 -8.23
C PHE A 113 7.95 -0.60 -8.77
N GLU A 114 6.91 -0.23 -9.51
CA GLU A 114 6.09 -1.19 -10.20
C GLU A 114 6.70 -1.52 -11.55
N LEU A 115 7.10 -2.79 -11.71
CA LEU A 115 7.75 -3.25 -12.94
C LEU A 115 6.77 -3.88 -13.90
N TYR A 116 5.71 -4.52 -13.39
CA TYR A 116 4.77 -5.28 -14.20
C TYR A 116 3.46 -5.48 -13.45
N GLU A 117 2.36 -5.23 -14.13
CA GLU A 117 1.03 -5.38 -13.55
C GLU A 117 0.15 -6.22 -14.46
N ILE A 118 -0.57 -7.18 -13.86
CA ILE A 118 -1.57 -7.97 -14.56
C ILE A 118 -2.93 -7.63 -13.98
N GLY A 119 -3.82 -7.16 -14.84
CA GLY A 119 -5.14 -6.72 -14.43
C GLY A 119 -5.12 -5.29 -13.92
N MET A 120 -6.27 -4.81 -13.47
CA MET A 120 -6.43 -3.46 -12.94
C MET A 120 -6.67 -3.52 -11.44
N GLU A 121 -6.07 -2.58 -10.71
CA GLU A 121 -6.34 -2.45 -9.29
C GLU A 121 -7.75 -1.90 -9.08
N LYS A 122 -8.39 -2.38 -8.02
CA LYS A 122 -9.69 -1.88 -7.60
C LYS A 122 -9.49 -0.79 -6.56
N GLU A 123 -10.19 0.30 -6.76
CA GLU A 123 -10.16 1.42 -5.83
C GLU A 123 -11.29 1.34 -4.80
#